data_6520013ac439cdfe75fc3a20c60e1348
#
_entry.id   6520013ac439cdfe75fc3a20c60e1348
#
_cell.length_a   1.000
_cell.length_b   1.000
_cell.length_c   1.000
_cell.angle_alpha   90.00
_cell.angle_beta   90.00
_cell.angle_gamma   90.00
#
_symmetry.space_group_name_H-M   'P 1'
#
loop_
_entity.id
_entity.type
_entity.pdbx_description
1 polymer ?
#
loop_
_entity_poly.entity_id
_entity_poly.type
_entity_poly.pdbx_seq_one_letter_code
_entity_poly.pdbx_strand_id
1 'polypeptide(L)'
;MALPIINSIASWILKKRIHQIELFMKYPNEVQEELLHNLVHTAENTVIGKKYEFASIKNYATFAARVPVSTYEELEPLIEQTRRGEQNVFWPSQIKWFAKSSGTTNAKSKFIPVSGEALEDCHYKASKDLLCLYLNNNEDSQLFTGKSLRLGGSKQLYQDNNTFFGDLSAILIDNMPFWAELSSTPSSRVSLMGEWETKLAAIVNETINENVTSFAGVPSWMMVLLNRVLEDTGKSNLLEIWPNLEVYFHGGVSFEPYREQYKKILPKKDFQFYEIYNASEGFFAIQDSNDSSELLLMLDYGIFYEFIPMDTFGKLNQKIIPLAEVEPNKNYAVVITTNAGLWRYLIGDTIRFTSVNPYRIKITGRTKHHINVFGEELMVENTDTAIARACEATGTQVLDYTVAPIFMDGKEKGAHEWIIEFKCIPQDVEKFRTILDESLQALNSDYEAKRYNNMTLNPLVLNVARPKLFYDWLKEQDKLGGQHKIPRLSNERRYLEQLKNMQVEGSLSTDI
;
A
#
# COMPACT_ATOMS: atom_id res chain seq x y z
N MET A 1 -5.04 2.16 -38.36
CA MET A 1 -4.18 0.99 -38.73
C MET A 1 -2.82 0.96 -38.02
N ALA A 2 -2.32 2.05 -37.44
CA ALA A 2 -1.03 2.05 -36.73
C ALA A 2 -1.10 1.48 -35.27
N LEU A 3 -2.23 1.58 -34.60
CA LEU A 3 -2.40 1.19 -33.20
C LEU A 3 -2.16 -0.31 -32.88
N PRO A 4 -2.66 -1.27 -33.69
CA PRO A 4 -2.39 -2.71 -33.43
C PRO A 4 -0.91 -3.07 -33.53
N ILE A 5 -0.17 -2.42 -34.44
CA ILE A 5 1.27 -2.65 -34.65
C ILE A 5 2.05 -2.13 -33.42
N ILE A 6 1.70 -0.95 -32.90
CA ILE A 6 2.33 -0.37 -31.70
C ILE A 6 2.11 -1.29 -30.50
N ASN A 7 0.88 -1.75 -30.29
CA ASN A 7 0.55 -2.69 -29.22
C ASN A 7 1.40 -3.97 -29.31
N SER A 8 1.52 -4.57 -30.51
CA SER A 8 2.30 -5.78 -30.74
C SER A 8 3.81 -5.57 -30.48
N ILE A 9 4.37 -4.44 -30.91
CA ILE A 9 5.79 -4.12 -30.71
C ILE A 9 6.07 -3.86 -29.21
N ALA A 10 5.23 -3.07 -28.55
CA ALA A 10 5.34 -2.79 -27.13
C ALA A 10 5.24 -4.07 -26.29
N SER A 11 4.25 -4.91 -26.58
CA SER A 11 4.09 -6.23 -25.98
C SER A 11 5.32 -7.11 -26.16
N TRP A 12 5.88 -7.17 -27.36
CA TRP A 12 7.08 -7.97 -27.64
C TRP A 12 8.32 -7.48 -26.89
N ILE A 13 8.53 -6.15 -26.80
CA ILE A 13 9.66 -5.56 -26.05
C ILE A 13 9.52 -5.87 -24.55
N LEU A 14 8.32 -5.69 -24.00
CA LEU A 14 8.06 -5.93 -22.58
C LEU A 14 8.20 -7.41 -22.22
N LYS A 15 7.70 -8.32 -23.05
CA LYS A 15 7.81 -9.77 -22.82
C LYS A 15 9.25 -10.29 -22.72
N LYS A 16 10.25 -9.59 -23.28
CA LYS A 16 11.67 -9.96 -23.08
C LYS A 16 12.10 -9.93 -21.62
N ARG A 17 11.44 -9.13 -20.78
CA ARG A 17 11.73 -9.02 -19.36
C ARG A 17 11.29 -10.28 -18.59
N ILE A 18 10.35 -11.08 -19.13
CA ILE A 18 9.85 -12.31 -18.48
C ILE A 18 11.00 -13.27 -18.15
N HIS A 19 11.96 -13.45 -19.05
CA HIS A 19 13.09 -14.35 -18.79
C HIS A 19 13.96 -13.91 -17.59
N GLN A 20 14.06 -12.62 -17.32
CA GLN A 20 14.79 -12.13 -16.14
C GLN A 20 13.97 -12.36 -14.86
N ILE A 21 12.63 -12.23 -14.95
CA ILE A 21 11.72 -12.55 -13.85
C ILE A 21 11.81 -14.05 -13.55
N GLU A 22 11.76 -14.91 -14.56
CA GLU A 22 11.94 -16.37 -14.41
C GLU A 22 13.30 -16.72 -13.81
N LEU A 23 14.35 -15.94 -14.14
CA LEU A 23 15.70 -16.17 -13.62
C LEU A 23 15.76 -15.93 -12.11
N PHE A 24 15.23 -14.81 -11.61
CA PHE A 24 15.23 -14.58 -10.16
C PHE A 24 14.24 -15.50 -9.41
N MET A 25 13.17 -15.95 -10.05
CA MET A 25 12.29 -16.99 -9.48
C MET A 25 13.03 -18.31 -9.30
N LYS A 26 13.96 -18.63 -10.19
CA LYS A 26 14.74 -19.87 -10.16
C LYS A 26 15.96 -19.79 -9.24
N TYR A 27 16.59 -18.62 -9.13
CA TYR A 27 17.82 -18.38 -8.37
C TYR A 27 17.65 -17.21 -7.38
N PRO A 28 16.65 -17.27 -6.47
CA PRO A 28 16.28 -16.13 -5.64
C PRO A 28 17.38 -15.74 -4.64
N ASN A 29 18.07 -16.72 -4.08
CA ASN A 29 19.09 -16.49 -3.05
C ASN A 29 20.35 -15.87 -3.67
N GLU A 30 20.79 -16.38 -4.80
CA GLU A 30 21.94 -15.88 -5.54
C GLU A 30 21.72 -14.42 -5.97
N VAL A 31 20.51 -14.09 -6.45
CA VAL A 31 20.16 -12.71 -6.82
C VAL A 31 20.18 -11.78 -5.60
N GLN A 32 19.66 -12.21 -4.46
CA GLN A 32 19.67 -11.40 -3.24
C GLN A 32 21.06 -11.28 -2.63
N GLU A 33 21.89 -12.31 -2.68
CA GLU A 33 23.29 -12.26 -2.22
C GLU A 33 24.14 -11.31 -3.08
N GLU A 34 24.03 -11.42 -4.41
CA GLU A 34 24.70 -10.51 -5.34
C GLU A 34 24.24 -9.06 -5.13
N LEU A 35 22.95 -8.86 -4.95
CA LEU A 35 22.38 -7.55 -4.70
C LEU A 35 22.91 -6.94 -3.40
N LEU A 36 22.94 -7.70 -2.30
CA LEU A 36 23.49 -7.21 -1.03
C LEU A 36 24.97 -6.82 -1.19
N HIS A 37 25.76 -7.66 -1.87
CA HIS A 37 27.17 -7.37 -2.14
C HIS A 37 27.33 -6.05 -2.92
N ASN A 38 26.51 -5.85 -3.97
CA ASN A 38 26.55 -4.65 -4.80
C ASN A 38 26.13 -3.39 -4.02
N LEU A 39 25.08 -3.47 -3.19
CA LEU A 39 24.63 -2.36 -2.34
C LEU A 39 25.73 -1.93 -1.35
N VAL A 40 26.31 -2.89 -0.65
CA VAL A 40 27.38 -2.65 0.35
C VAL A 40 28.63 -2.07 -0.31
N HIS A 41 29.07 -2.64 -1.43
CA HIS A 41 30.24 -2.16 -2.18
C HIS A 41 30.02 -0.74 -2.72
N THR A 42 28.86 -0.46 -3.31
CA THR A 42 28.53 0.86 -3.84
C THR A 42 28.56 1.94 -2.75
N ALA A 43 28.10 1.61 -1.54
CA ALA A 43 28.03 2.56 -0.43
C ALA A 43 29.25 2.57 0.51
N GLU A 44 30.32 1.83 0.22
CA GLU A 44 31.49 1.67 1.13
C GLU A 44 32.14 2.99 1.55
N ASN A 45 32.12 4.00 0.68
CA ASN A 45 32.73 5.30 0.92
C ASN A 45 31.78 6.35 1.51
N THR A 46 30.51 6.02 1.72
CA THR A 46 29.53 6.91 2.37
C THR A 46 29.82 7.07 3.87
N VAL A 47 29.11 8.03 4.52
CA VAL A 47 29.19 8.19 5.98
C VAL A 47 28.77 6.89 6.69
N ILE A 48 27.65 6.29 6.27
CA ILE A 48 27.18 5.00 6.82
C ILE A 48 28.13 3.86 6.50
N GLY A 49 28.64 3.80 5.27
CA GLY A 49 29.58 2.75 4.85
C GLY A 49 30.89 2.75 5.67
N LYS A 50 31.42 3.93 5.97
CA LYS A 50 32.59 4.08 6.85
C LYS A 50 32.26 3.75 8.30
N LYS A 51 31.08 4.17 8.81
CA LYS A 51 30.62 3.89 10.17
C LYS A 51 30.55 2.37 10.46
N TYR A 52 30.05 1.60 9.50
CA TYR A 52 29.85 0.15 9.63
C TYR A 52 30.91 -0.68 8.87
N GLU A 53 31.99 -0.05 8.40
CA GLU A 53 33.14 -0.69 7.72
C GLU A 53 32.72 -1.57 6.52
N PHE A 54 31.89 -1.04 5.63
CA PHE A 54 31.32 -1.78 4.49
C PHE A 54 32.37 -2.42 3.60
N ALA A 55 33.54 -1.78 3.40
CA ALA A 55 34.63 -2.33 2.60
C ALA A 55 35.12 -3.74 3.06
N SER A 56 34.85 -4.12 4.31
CA SER A 56 35.22 -5.40 4.88
C SER A 56 34.03 -6.37 5.03
N ILE A 57 32.83 -6.00 4.65
CA ILE A 57 31.64 -6.88 4.66
C ILE A 57 31.65 -7.72 3.38
N LYS A 58 31.78 -9.05 3.54
CA LYS A 58 31.85 -9.99 2.42
C LYS A 58 30.67 -10.94 2.32
N ASN A 59 29.80 -10.99 3.33
CA ASN A 59 28.65 -11.88 3.36
C ASN A 59 27.55 -11.34 4.28
N TYR A 60 26.37 -11.95 4.19
CA TYR A 60 25.21 -11.60 5.00
C TYR A 60 25.48 -11.67 6.51
N ALA A 61 26.16 -12.70 7.00
CA ALA A 61 26.42 -12.85 8.45
C ALA A 61 27.21 -11.65 9.02
N THR A 62 28.25 -11.20 8.28
CA THR A 62 29.03 -10.01 8.66
C THR A 62 28.20 -8.74 8.58
N PHE A 63 27.35 -8.59 7.54
CA PHE A 63 26.44 -7.48 7.38
C PHE A 63 25.44 -7.40 8.55
N ALA A 64 24.76 -8.51 8.85
CA ALA A 64 23.77 -8.60 9.91
C ALA A 64 24.36 -8.36 11.32
N ALA A 65 25.62 -8.74 11.55
CA ALA A 65 26.29 -8.51 12.82
C ALA A 65 26.71 -7.05 13.04
N ARG A 66 26.97 -6.28 11.98
CA ARG A 66 27.48 -4.90 12.08
C ARG A 66 26.42 -3.83 11.93
N VAL A 67 25.52 -4.03 11.00
CA VAL A 67 24.48 -3.03 10.70
C VAL A 67 23.25 -3.35 11.54
N PRO A 68 22.81 -2.49 12.46
CA PRO A 68 21.60 -2.72 13.23
C PRO A 68 20.36 -2.58 12.35
N VAL A 69 19.26 -3.25 12.72
CA VAL A 69 17.94 -2.89 12.19
C VAL A 69 17.54 -1.54 12.76
N SER A 70 17.04 -0.68 11.90
CA SER A 70 16.74 0.72 12.24
C SER A 70 15.29 1.05 11.94
N THR A 71 14.69 1.86 12.81
CA THR A 71 13.42 2.54 12.59
C THR A 71 13.67 3.89 11.90
N TYR A 72 12.58 4.57 11.49
CA TYR A 72 12.69 5.91 10.92
C TYR A 72 13.33 6.90 11.90
N GLU A 73 12.92 6.86 13.14
CA GLU A 73 13.37 7.76 14.21
C GLU A 73 14.89 7.66 14.43
N GLU A 74 15.46 6.48 14.25
CA GLU A 74 16.92 6.28 14.36
C GLU A 74 17.69 6.77 13.13
N LEU A 75 17.07 6.75 11.95
CA LEU A 75 17.64 7.28 10.71
C LEU A 75 17.36 8.76 10.48
N GLU A 76 16.34 9.34 11.13
CA GLU A 76 15.90 10.74 10.95
C GLU A 76 17.04 11.74 11.01
N PRO A 77 18.01 11.69 11.95
CA PRO A 77 19.11 12.66 11.99
C PRO A 77 19.95 12.68 10.71
N LEU A 78 20.22 11.53 10.13
CA LEU A 78 20.98 11.40 8.88
C LEU A 78 20.13 11.77 7.64
N ILE A 79 18.84 11.47 7.68
CA ILE A 79 17.88 11.91 6.65
C ILE A 79 17.83 13.43 6.62
N GLU A 80 17.77 14.09 7.78
CA GLU A 80 17.77 15.54 7.87
C GLU A 80 19.09 16.18 7.38
N GLN A 81 20.25 15.54 7.62
CA GLN A 81 21.52 15.98 7.03
C GLN A 81 21.44 15.97 5.50
N THR A 82 20.95 14.86 4.93
CA THR A 82 20.82 14.75 3.47
C THR A 82 19.81 15.75 2.92
N ARG A 83 18.69 16.00 3.61
CA ARG A 83 17.71 17.04 3.23
C ARG A 83 18.29 18.46 3.22
N ARG A 84 19.23 18.76 4.12
CA ARG A 84 19.94 20.04 4.15
C ARG A 84 21.00 20.19 3.05
N GLY A 85 21.15 19.17 2.20
CA GLY A 85 22.05 19.18 1.04
C GLY A 85 23.35 18.43 1.24
N GLU A 86 23.60 17.81 2.42
CA GLU A 86 24.75 16.93 2.61
C GLU A 86 24.59 15.71 1.71
N GLN A 87 25.62 15.40 0.94
CA GLN A 87 25.64 14.26 0.01
C GLN A 87 26.56 13.15 0.51
N ASN A 88 26.45 11.96 -0.08
CA ASN A 88 27.27 10.81 0.30
C ASN A 88 27.08 10.38 1.77
N VAL A 89 25.88 10.62 2.35
CA VAL A 89 25.54 10.21 3.72
C VAL A 89 25.14 8.73 3.73
N PHE A 90 24.08 8.38 3.03
CA PHE A 90 23.54 7.02 2.92
C PHE A 90 23.93 6.31 1.65
N TRP A 91 24.00 7.06 0.55
CA TRP A 91 24.17 6.60 -0.81
C TRP A 91 25.11 7.55 -1.55
N PRO A 92 25.97 7.04 -2.47
CA PRO A 92 26.98 7.88 -3.10
C PRO A 92 26.40 8.83 -4.17
N SER A 93 25.33 8.44 -4.87
CA SER A 93 24.68 9.34 -5.80
C SER A 93 23.87 10.42 -5.09
N GLN A 94 23.64 11.53 -5.78
CA GLN A 94 22.91 12.66 -5.22
C GLN A 94 21.45 12.28 -4.93
N ILE A 95 21.03 12.43 -3.67
CA ILE A 95 19.63 12.32 -3.27
C ILE A 95 18.98 13.70 -3.33
N LYS A 96 18.11 13.91 -4.32
CA LYS A 96 17.38 15.15 -4.53
C LYS A 96 15.95 15.10 -4.04
N TRP A 97 15.33 13.91 -4.05
CA TRP A 97 13.92 13.72 -3.75
C TRP A 97 13.72 13.00 -2.44
N PHE A 98 12.71 13.45 -1.70
CA PHE A 98 12.27 12.81 -0.47
C PHE A 98 10.77 12.57 -0.55
N ALA A 99 10.37 11.31 -0.56
CA ALA A 99 8.96 10.94 -0.53
C ALA A 99 8.38 11.20 0.86
N LYS A 100 7.37 12.07 0.93
CA LYS A 100 6.66 12.36 2.17
C LYS A 100 5.68 11.24 2.45
N SER A 101 5.96 10.44 3.46
CA SER A 101 5.06 9.40 3.94
C SER A 101 4.25 9.89 5.14
N SER A 102 2.99 9.48 5.20
CA SER A 102 2.17 9.75 6.39
C SER A 102 2.70 8.95 7.57
N GLY A 103 3.37 9.63 8.50
CA GLY A 103 3.78 9.01 9.75
C GLY A 103 2.55 8.63 10.57
N THR A 104 2.37 7.34 10.83
CA THR A 104 1.26 6.84 11.64
C THR A 104 1.51 6.98 13.15
N THR A 105 2.74 7.30 13.59
CA THR A 105 3.14 7.21 14.99
C THR A 105 3.33 8.52 15.73
N ASN A 106 3.71 9.63 15.08
CA ASN A 106 4.10 10.86 15.79
C ASN A 106 3.63 12.14 15.10
N ALA A 107 2.48 12.21 14.47
CA ALA A 107 1.95 13.43 13.82
C ALA A 107 2.93 14.13 12.82
N LYS A 108 4.21 13.72 12.77
CA LYS A 108 5.21 14.22 11.83
C LYS A 108 5.29 13.31 10.61
N SER A 109 5.31 13.91 9.43
CA SER A 109 5.54 13.19 8.18
C SER A 109 6.97 12.64 8.15
N LYS A 110 7.14 11.43 7.64
CA LYS A 110 8.44 10.84 7.32
C LYS A 110 8.91 11.32 5.96
N PHE A 111 10.20 11.50 5.81
CA PHE A 111 10.84 11.87 4.55
C PHE A 111 11.76 10.75 4.10
N ILE A 112 11.26 9.94 3.19
CA ILE A 112 11.98 8.77 2.68
C ILE A 112 12.88 9.20 1.52
N PRO A 113 14.19 8.96 1.56
CA PRO A 113 15.11 9.32 0.49
C PRO A 113 14.79 8.52 -0.78
N VAL A 114 14.81 9.20 -1.93
CA VAL A 114 14.62 8.59 -3.25
C VAL A 114 15.81 8.98 -4.12
N SER A 115 16.65 7.98 -4.46
CA SER A 115 17.78 8.16 -5.36
C SER A 115 17.35 8.05 -6.82
N GLY A 116 18.24 8.42 -7.75
CA GLY A 116 18.03 8.18 -9.17
C GLY A 116 17.90 6.69 -9.50
N GLU A 117 18.71 5.86 -8.83
CA GLU A 117 18.70 4.40 -8.97
C GLU A 117 17.37 3.81 -8.44
N ALA A 118 16.83 4.33 -7.33
CA ALA A 118 15.52 3.89 -6.84
C ALA A 118 14.38 4.26 -7.80
N LEU A 119 14.45 5.40 -8.48
CA LEU A 119 13.49 5.75 -9.53
C LEU A 119 13.57 4.78 -10.71
N GLU A 120 14.76 4.55 -11.26
CA GLU A 120 14.96 3.76 -12.48
C GLU A 120 14.87 2.25 -12.24
N ASP A 121 15.64 1.72 -11.27
CA ASP A 121 15.82 0.29 -11.05
C ASP A 121 14.75 -0.31 -10.11
N CYS A 122 13.96 0.53 -9.43
CA CYS A 122 12.86 0.08 -8.60
C CYS A 122 11.51 0.52 -9.19
N HIS A 123 11.14 1.79 -9.07
CA HIS A 123 9.79 2.24 -9.37
C HIS A 123 9.41 2.17 -10.86
N TYR A 124 10.27 2.67 -11.77
CA TYR A 124 9.98 2.60 -13.22
C TYR A 124 10.15 1.20 -13.78
N LYS A 125 11.13 0.44 -13.26
CA LYS A 125 11.28 -0.97 -13.61
C LYS A 125 10.07 -1.77 -13.21
N ALA A 126 9.56 -1.59 -11.97
CA ALA A 126 8.35 -2.24 -11.49
C ALA A 126 7.12 -1.87 -12.33
N SER A 127 6.98 -0.62 -12.73
CA SER A 127 5.89 -0.19 -13.62
C SER A 127 5.95 -0.90 -14.99
N LYS A 128 7.13 -1.11 -15.54
CA LYS A 128 7.32 -1.89 -16.78
C LYS A 128 7.02 -3.37 -16.56
N ASP A 129 7.49 -3.94 -15.47
CA ASP A 129 7.29 -5.36 -15.14
C ASP A 129 5.81 -5.68 -14.86
N LEU A 130 5.07 -4.76 -14.24
CA LEU A 130 3.62 -4.87 -14.07
C LEU A 130 2.90 -5.02 -15.42
N LEU A 131 3.22 -4.17 -16.38
CA LEU A 131 2.69 -4.26 -17.75
C LEU A 131 3.14 -5.54 -18.43
N CYS A 132 4.40 -5.95 -18.22
CA CYS A 132 4.98 -7.17 -18.78
C CYS A 132 4.24 -8.41 -18.30
N LEU A 133 4.02 -8.56 -16.99
CA LEU A 133 3.30 -9.67 -16.38
C LEU A 133 1.84 -9.70 -16.84
N TYR A 134 1.17 -8.55 -16.85
CA TYR A 134 -0.19 -8.44 -17.35
C TYR A 134 -0.32 -8.91 -18.80
N LEU A 135 0.53 -8.42 -19.71
CA LEU A 135 0.53 -8.79 -21.14
C LEU A 135 0.93 -10.26 -21.37
N ASN A 136 1.78 -10.82 -20.51
CA ASN A 136 2.13 -12.23 -20.59
C ASN A 136 0.94 -13.13 -20.24
N ASN A 137 0.09 -12.69 -19.31
CA ASN A 137 -1.11 -13.42 -18.89
C ASN A 137 -2.33 -13.14 -19.79
N ASN A 138 -2.30 -12.08 -20.62
CA ASN A 138 -3.43 -11.61 -21.42
C ASN A 138 -2.94 -11.31 -22.85
N GLU A 139 -2.82 -12.37 -23.67
CA GLU A 139 -2.23 -12.26 -25.02
C GLU A 139 -3.04 -11.37 -25.97
N ASP A 140 -4.36 -11.32 -25.80
CA ASP A 140 -5.27 -10.51 -26.64
C ASP A 140 -5.46 -9.09 -26.10
N SER A 141 -4.67 -8.68 -25.09
CA SER A 141 -4.78 -7.34 -24.48
C SER A 141 -4.63 -6.22 -25.49
N GLN A 142 -5.49 -5.23 -25.38
CA GLN A 142 -5.48 -3.99 -26.17
C GLN A 142 -5.01 -2.78 -25.31
N LEU A 143 -4.26 -3.02 -24.25
CA LEU A 143 -3.87 -2.03 -23.25
C LEU A 143 -3.27 -0.75 -23.87
N PHE A 144 -2.40 -0.90 -24.86
CA PHE A 144 -1.72 0.23 -25.52
C PHE A 144 -2.51 0.88 -26.67
N THR A 145 -3.76 0.46 -26.89
CA THR A 145 -4.62 1.16 -27.86
C THR A 145 -5.28 2.40 -27.27
N GLY A 146 -5.19 2.59 -25.95
CA GLY A 146 -5.72 3.71 -25.21
C GLY A 146 -4.78 4.23 -24.13
N LYS A 147 -5.32 4.97 -23.18
CA LYS A 147 -4.60 5.59 -22.08
C LYS A 147 -4.87 4.91 -20.75
N SER A 148 -3.92 5.01 -19.83
CA SER A 148 -4.07 4.61 -18.44
C SER A 148 -4.57 5.81 -17.62
N LEU A 149 -5.74 5.71 -17.01
CA LEU A 149 -6.25 6.69 -16.06
C LEU A 149 -5.51 6.52 -14.72
N ARG A 150 -4.72 7.52 -14.36
CA ARG A 150 -3.91 7.51 -13.14
C ARG A 150 -4.42 8.51 -12.13
N LEU A 151 -4.61 8.05 -10.92
CA LEU A 151 -4.92 8.90 -9.80
C LEU A 151 -3.70 8.98 -8.87
N GLY A 152 -2.95 10.08 -8.99
CA GLY A 152 -1.83 10.41 -8.13
C GLY A 152 -2.26 11.24 -6.91
N GLY A 153 -1.38 11.31 -5.91
CA GLY A 153 -1.55 12.19 -4.75
C GLY A 153 -1.54 13.68 -5.12
N SER A 154 -1.70 14.54 -4.10
CA SER A 154 -1.71 15.98 -4.30
C SER A 154 -0.32 16.53 -4.63
N LYS A 155 -0.29 17.60 -5.40
CA LYS A 155 0.93 18.36 -5.68
C LYS A 155 1.26 19.27 -4.51
N GLN A 156 2.33 18.96 -3.79
CA GLN A 156 3.31 19.98 -3.49
C GLN A 156 4.68 19.31 -3.42
N LEU A 157 5.43 19.33 -4.53
CA LEU A 157 6.86 19.25 -4.44
C LEU A 157 7.30 20.58 -3.82
N TYR A 158 7.59 20.52 -2.53
CA TYR A 158 8.21 21.65 -1.83
C TYR A 158 9.70 21.60 -2.13
N GLN A 159 10.28 22.74 -2.42
CA GLN A 159 11.72 22.88 -2.58
C GLN A 159 12.30 23.52 -1.33
N ASP A 160 13.30 22.87 -0.75
CA ASP A 160 14.14 23.43 0.28
C ASP A 160 15.60 23.27 -0.15
N ASN A 161 16.29 24.39 -0.36
CA ASN A 161 17.60 24.42 -1.00
C ASN A 161 17.60 23.70 -2.37
N ASN A 162 18.37 22.63 -2.51
CA ASN A 162 18.46 21.80 -3.72
C ASN A 162 17.71 20.46 -3.60
N THR A 163 16.86 20.31 -2.60
CA THR A 163 16.07 19.10 -2.36
C THR A 163 14.59 19.36 -2.58
N PHE A 164 13.89 18.33 -3.05
CA PHE A 164 12.46 18.34 -3.32
C PHE A 164 11.77 17.28 -2.47
N PHE A 165 10.61 17.58 -1.92
CA PHE A 165 9.84 16.64 -1.14
C PHE A 165 8.34 16.76 -1.42
N GLY A 166 7.67 15.63 -1.42
CA GLY A 166 6.24 15.51 -1.71
C GLY A 166 5.81 14.03 -1.73
N ASP A 167 4.59 13.78 -2.12
CA ASP A 167 4.12 12.40 -2.30
C ASP A 167 4.99 11.67 -3.32
N LEU A 168 5.27 10.38 -3.11
CA LEU A 168 6.04 9.56 -4.07
C LEU A 168 5.44 9.62 -5.48
N SER A 169 4.10 9.56 -5.58
CA SER A 169 3.42 9.66 -6.87
C SER A 169 3.68 10.99 -7.60
N ALA A 170 3.81 12.10 -6.85
CA ALA A 170 4.17 13.38 -7.45
C ALA A 170 5.62 13.38 -7.95
N ILE A 171 6.55 12.79 -7.20
CA ILE A 171 7.95 12.62 -7.63
C ILE A 171 8.01 11.77 -8.90
N LEU A 172 7.28 10.66 -8.96
CA LEU A 172 7.23 9.77 -10.12
C LEU A 172 6.63 10.46 -11.36
N ILE A 173 5.58 11.27 -11.18
CA ILE A 173 4.95 12.00 -12.28
C ILE A 173 5.88 13.12 -12.78
N ASP A 174 6.54 13.86 -11.90
CA ASP A 174 7.44 14.95 -12.25
C ASP A 174 8.70 14.46 -13.02
N ASN A 175 9.13 13.22 -12.76
CA ASN A 175 10.28 12.59 -13.42
C ASN A 175 9.87 11.57 -14.49
N MET A 176 8.60 11.54 -14.89
CA MET A 176 8.08 10.53 -15.80
C MET A 176 8.66 10.68 -17.21
N PRO A 177 9.11 9.60 -17.85
CA PRO A 177 9.52 9.63 -19.24
C PRO A 177 8.38 10.10 -20.17
N PHE A 178 8.71 10.91 -21.16
CA PHE A 178 7.75 11.51 -22.10
C PHE A 178 6.79 10.49 -22.76
N TRP A 179 7.27 9.31 -23.11
CA TRP A 179 6.42 8.27 -23.70
C TRP A 179 5.36 7.74 -22.72
N ALA A 180 5.67 7.71 -21.43
CA ALA A 180 4.74 7.28 -20.40
C ALA A 180 3.67 8.36 -20.11
N GLU A 181 4.03 9.64 -20.28
CA GLU A 181 3.09 10.75 -20.19
C GLU A 181 2.07 10.69 -21.33
N LEU A 182 2.50 10.41 -22.56
CA LEU A 182 1.60 10.28 -23.72
C LEU A 182 0.57 9.16 -23.58
N SER A 183 0.90 8.08 -22.87
CA SER A 183 0.02 6.93 -22.62
C SER A 183 -0.81 7.06 -21.36
N SER A 184 -0.82 8.23 -20.72
CA SER A 184 -1.51 8.48 -19.43
C SER A 184 -2.58 9.56 -19.57
N THR A 185 -3.55 9.49 -18.67
CA THR A 185 -4.57 10.52 -18.48
C THR A 185 -4.89 10.59 -16.97
N PRO A 186 -5.25 11.75 -16.42
CA PRO A 186 -5.20 13.08 -17.03
C PRO A 186 -3.76 13.55 -17.26
N SER A 187 -3.60 14.74 -17.86
CA SER A 187 -2.31 15.41 -18.03
C SER A 187 -1.56 15.57 -16.69
N SER A 188 -0.22 15.65 -16.74
CA SER A 188 0.61 15.87 -15.54
C SER A 188 0.18 17.13 -14.80
N ARG A 189 -0.23 18.20 -15.52
CA ARG A 189 -0.75 19.43 -14.95
C ARG A 189 -1.97 19.19 -14.03
N VAL A 190 -2.94 18.38 -14.46
CA VAL A 190 -4.14 18.05 -13.69
C VAL A 190 -3.83 17.02 -12.60
N SER A 191 -3.04 16.00 -12.92
CA SER A 191 -2.60 14.99 -11.94
C SER A 191 -1.91 15.59 -10.73
N LEU A 192 -1.22 16.72 -10.92
CA LEU A 192 -0.47 17.42 -9.90
C LEU A 192 -1.24 18.59 -9.23
N MET A 193 -2.52 18.79 -9.46
CA MET A 193 -3.33 19.80 -8.76
C MET A 193 -3.44 19.51 -7.26
N GLY A 194 -3.36 20.56 -6.43
CA GLY A 194 -3.36 20.43 -4.97
C GLY A 194 -4.75 20.39 -4.35
N GLU A 195 -5.69 21.16 -4.90
CA GLU A 195 -7.05 21.23 -4.37
C GLU A 195 -7.90 20.08 -4.94
N TRP A 196 -8.47 19.24 -4.06
CA TRP A 196 -9.06 17.96 -4.42
C TRP A 196 -10.32 18.07 -5.27
N GLU A 197 -11.26 18.94 -4.90
CA GLU A 197 -12.54 19.07 -5.63
C GLU A 197 -12.34 19.62 -7.05
N THR A 198 -11.49 20.63 -7.19
CA THR A 198 -11.11 21.20 -8.48
C THR A 198 -10.34 20.18 -9.33
N LYS A 199 -9.48 19.37 -8.69
CA LYS A 199 -8.74 18.29 -9.34
C LYS A 199 -9.70 17.24 -9.88
N LEU A 200 -10.67 16.77 -9.07
CA LEU A 200 -11.66 15.80 -9.51
C LEU A 200 -12.43 16.29 -10.74
N ALA A 201 -12.96 17.52 -10.71
CA ALA A 201 -13.67 18.10 -11.84
C ALA A 201 -12.79 18.20 -13.10
N ALA A 202 -11.51 18.58 -12.93
CA ALA A 202 -10.57 18.67 -14.05
C ALA A 202 -10.24 17.27 -14.63
N ILE A 203 -10.07 16.26 -13.78
CA ILE A 203 -9.86 14.87 -14.22
C ILE A 203 -11.06 14.40 -15.05
N VAL A 204 -12.28 14.56 -14.54
CA VAL A 204 -13.48 14.16 -15.26
C VAL A 204 -13.52 14.82 -16.64
N ASN A 205 -13.36 16.14 -16.71
CA ASN A 205 -13.39 16.89 -17.97
C ASN A 205 -12.33 16.44 -18.99
N GLU A 206 -11.11 16.09 -18.54
CA GLU A 206 -10.07 15.62 -19.45
C GLU A 206 -10.30 14.17 -19.91
N THR A 207 -10.88 13.31 -19.06
CA THR A 207 -10.83 11.85 -19.28
C THR A 207 -12.08 11.25 -19.90
N ILE A 208 -13.24 11.87 -19.77
CA ILE A 208 -14.52 11.29 -20.25
C ILE A 208 -14.56 11.03 -21.77
N ASN A 209 -13.82 11.81 -22.55
CA ASN A 209 -13.74 11.68 -24.01
C ASN A 209 -12.49 10.93 -24.49
N GLU A 210 -11.66 10.44 -23.57
CA GLU A 210 -10.45 9.68 -23.89
C GLU A 210 -10.79 8.18 -24.06
N ASN A 211 -9.97 7.48 -24.84
CA ASN A 211 -10.02 6.02 -24.85
C ASN A 211 -9.23 5.48 -23.65
N VAL A 212 -9.90 5.25 -22.54
CA VAL A 212 -9.26 4.69 -21.34
C VAL A 212 -9.33 3.16 -21.37
N THR A 213 -8.17 2.51 -21.27
CA THR A 213 -8.04 1.05 -21.29
C THR A 213 -7.66 0.46 -19.94
N SER A 214 -7.12 1.28 -19.02
CA SER A 214 -6.76 0.82 -17.68
C SER A 214 -6.87 1.93 -16.65
N PHE A 215 -6.93 1.50 -15.37
CA PHE A 215 -6.82 2.37 -14.21
C PHE A 215 -5.55 2.05 -13.41
N ALA A 216 -5.02 3.05 -12.72
CA ALA A 216 -3.96 2.85 -11.75
C ALA A 216 -4.15 3.80 -10.55
N GLY A 217 -4.20 3.24 -9.34
CA GLY A 217 -4.36 4.04 -8.13
C GLY A 217 -4.87 3.28 -6.91
N VAL A 218 -5.08 4.02 -5.82
CA VAL A 218 -5.59 3.47 -4.56
C VAL A 218 -7.10 3.24 -4.66
N PRO A 219 -7.63 2.05 -4.30
CA PRO A 219 -9.05 1.70 -4.47
C PRO A 219 -10.05 2.68 -3.91
N SER A 220 -9.87 3.17 -2.69
CA SER A 220 -10.77 4.12 -2.06
C SER A 220 -10.89 5.43 -2.84
N TRP A 221 -9.77 6.02 -3.23
CA TRP A 221 -9.75 7.30 -3.96
C TRP A 221 -10.20 7.16 -5.42
N MET A 222 -9.83 6.04 -6.06
CA MET A 222 -10.30 5.75 -7.42
C MET A 222 -11.81 5.58 -7.44
N MET A 223 -12.41 4.93 -6.43
CA MET A 223 -13.87 4.77 -6.33
C MET A 223 -14.58 6.12 -6.24
N VAL A 224 -14.03 7.10 -5.49
CA VAL A 224 -14.57 8.47 -5.42
C VAL A 224 -14.57 9.12 -6.80
N LEU A 225 -13.44 9.02 -7.52
CA LEU A 225 -13.32 9.54 -8.89
C LEU A 225 -14.33 8.88 -9.84
N LEU A 226 -14.42 7.55 -9.84
CA LEU A 226 -15.27 6.80 -10.76
C LEU A 226 -16.76 7.04 -10.51
N ASN A 227 -17.17 7.17 -9.25
CA ASN A 227 -18.54 7.58 -8.91
C ASN A 227 -18.83 8.99 -9.42
N ARG A 228 -17.90 9.93 -9.30
CA ARG A 228 -18.06 11.29 -9.84
C ARG A 228 -18.18 11.28 -11.37
N VAL A 229 -17.41 10.45 -12.07
CA VAL A 229 -17.52 10.27 -13.53
C VAL A 229 -18.93 9.77 -13.92
N LEU A 230 -19.47 8.79 -13.19
CA LEU A 230 -20.82 8.26 -13.42
C LEU A 230 -21.90 9.32 -13.14
N GLU A 231 -21.79 10.08 -12.06
CA GLU A 231 -22.68 11.18 -11.71
C GLU A 231 -22.70 12.27 -12.78
N ASP A 232 -21.52 12.77 -13.18
CA ASP A 232 -21.40 13.87 -14.15
C ASP A 232 -21.84 13.46 -15.56
N THR A 233 -21.71 12.17 -15.93
CA THR A 233 -22.12 11.65 -17.25
C THR A 233 -23.54 11.10 -17.27
N GLY A 234 -24.17 10.84 -16.13
CA GLY A 234 -25.47 10.18 -16.01
C GLY A 234 -25.50 8.73 -16.50
N LYS A 235 -24.33 8.08 -16.60
CA LYS A 235 -24.20 6.69 -17.06
C LYS A 235 -24.38 5.70 -15.92
N SER A 236 -24.83 4.48 -16.24
CA SER A 236 -25.07 3.43 -15.23
C SER A 236 -23.82 2.65 -14.86
N ASN A 237 -22.87 2.56 -15.78
CA ASN A 237 -21.61 1.85 -15.59
C ASN A 237 -20.48 2.46 -16.45
N LEU A 238 -19.23 2.14 -16.12
CA LEU A 238 -18.06 2.73 -16.77
C LEU A 238 -17.82 2.25 -18.20
N LEU A 239 -18.35 1.10 -18.59
CA LEU A 239 -18.19 0.58 -19.96
C LEU A 239 -19.02 1.38 -20.98
N GLU A 240 -20.04 2.13 -20.53
CA GLU A 240 -20.77 3.07 -21.38
C GLU A 240 -19.96 4.34 -21.71
N ILE A 241 -18.89 4.61 -20.93
CA ILE A 241 -17.99 5.74 -21.10
C ILE A 241 -16.68 5.27 -21.75
N TRP A 242 -16.10 4.20 -21.20
CA TRP A 242 -14.84 3.62 -21.63
C TRP A 242 -15.01 2.12 -21.98
N PRO A 243 -15.51 1.79 -23.17
CA PRO A 243 -15.84 0.42 -23.57
C PRO A 243 -14.63 -0.51 -23.67
N ASN A 244 -13.42 0.06 -23.81
CA ASN A 244 -12.17 -0.68 -23.98
C ASN A 244 -11.42 -0.93 -22.66
N LEU A 245 -12.04 -0.64 -21.51
CA LEU A 245 -11.46 -0.93 -20.20
C LEU A 245 -11.21 -2.43 -20.02
N GLU A 246 -10.01 -2.80 -19.57
CA GLU A 246 -9.64 -4.20 -19.38
C GLU A 246 -8.97 -4.52 -18.04
N VAL A 247 -8.31 -3.54 -17.37
CA VAL A 247 -7.59 -3.81 -16.13
C VAL A 247 -7.53 -2.61 -15.18
N TYR A 248 -7.55 -2.92 -13.87
CA TYR A 248 -7.26 -1.98 -12.79
C TYR A 248 -6.03 -2.45 -12.01
N PHE A 249 -4.96 -1.65 -12.04
CA PHE A 249 -3.77 -1.83 -11.21
C PHE A 249 -3.95 -1.08 -9.91
N HIS A 250 -4.01 -1.79 -8.79
CA HIS A 250 -4.34 -1.20 -7.50
C HIS A 250 -3.39 -1.64 -6.39
N GLY A 251 -3.25 -0.79 -5.38
CA GLY A 251 -2.43 -1.07 -4.21
C GLY A 251 -2.64 -0.04 -3.11
N GLY A 252 -1.83 -0.13 -2.07
CA GLY A 252 -1.83 0.81 -0.97
C GLY A 252 -2.92 0.59 0.10
N VAL A 253 -4.03 -0.09 -0.21
CA VAL A 253 -5.06 -0.59 0.72
C VAL A 253 -5.55 -1.96 0.27
N SER A 254 -6.10 -2.76 1.18
CA SER A 254 -6.79 -4.00 0.80
C SER A 254 -7.91 -3.70 -0.20
N PHE A 255 -8.00 -4.50 -1.26
CA PHE A 255 -9.01 -4.36 -2.30
C PHE A 255 -10.34 -5.06 -1.92
N GLU A 256 -10.29 -6.08 -1.07
CA GLU A 256 -11.45 -6.92 -0.76
C GLU A 256 -12.71 -6.14 -0.35
N PRO A 257 -12.66 -5.11 0.51
CA PRO A 257 -13.85 -4.33 0.87
C PRO A 257 -14.49 -3.57 -0.30
N TYR A 258 -13.74 -3.33 -1.37
CA TYR A 258 -14.18 -2.55 -2.53
C TYR A 258 -14.59 -3.42 -3.73
N ARG A 259 -14.18 -4.68 -3.75
CA ARG A 259 -14.32 -5.61 -4.90
C ARG A 259 -15.73 -5.62 -5.50
N GLU A 260 -16.75 -5.80 -4.68
CA GLU A 260 -18.14 -5.86 -5.14
C GLU A 260 -18.66 -4.51 -5.65
N GLN A 261 -18.15 -3.40 -5.12
CA GLN A 261 -18.47 -2.07 -5.62
C GLN A 261 -17.90 -1.86 -7.03
N TYR A 262 -16.64 -2.27 -7.25
CA TYR A 262 -16.01 -2.22 -8.57
C TYR A 262 -16.73 -3.11 -9.58
N LYS A 263 -17.12 -4.33 -9.22
CA LYS A 263 -17.89 -5.23 -10.12
C LYS A 263 -19.21 -4.64 -10.56
N LYS A 264 -19.89 -3.85 -9.71
CA LYS A 264 -21.15 -3.20 -10.08
C LYS A 264 -20.98 -2.11 -11.13
N ILE A 265 -19.93 -1.30 -11.02
CA ILE A 265 -19.66 -0.21 -11.97
C ILE A 265 -18.85 -0.67 -13.20
N LEU A 266 -18.28 -1.88 -13.15
CA LEU A 266 -17.52 -2.53 -14.21
C LEU A 266 -18.11 -3.92 -14.50
N PRO A 267 -19.30 -4.02 -15.11
CA PRO A 267 -19.98 -5.30 -15.34
C PRO A 267 -19.38 -6.07 -16.54
N LYS A 268 -18.07 -6.22 -16.58
CA LYS A 268 -17.29 -6.95 -17.59
C LYS A 268 -16.71 -8.21 -16.95
N LYS A 269 -17.09 -9.38 -17.44
CA LYS A 269 -16.75 -10.67 -16.82
C LYS A 269 -15.25 -10.96 -16.80
N ASP A 270 -14.52 -10.52 -17.80
CA ASP A 270 -13.08 -10.69 -18.01
C ASP A 270 -12.25 -9.48 -17.57
N PHE A 271 -12.86 -8.52 -16.86
CA PHE A 271 -12.13 -7.38 -16.31
C PHE A 271 -11.15 -7.85 -15.23
N GLN A 272 -9.89 -7.44 -15.34
CA GLN A 272 -8.83 -7.86 -14.45
C GLN A 272 -8.54 -6.86 -13.34
N PHE A 273 -8.29 -7.37 -12.14
CA PHE A 273 -7.82 -6.61 -10.99
C PHE A 273 -6.43 -7.11 -10.61
N TYR A 274 -5.42 -6.27 -10.77
CA TYR A 274 -4.03 -6.60 -10.47
C TYR A 274 -3.56 -5.82 -9.25
N GLU A 275 -3.24 -6.54 -8.20
CA GLU A 275 -2.73 -5.97 -6.96
C GLU A 275 -1.22 -5.75 -7.04
N ILE A 276 -0.76 -4.63 -6.48
CA ILE A 276 0.65 -4.28 -6.32
C ILE A 276 0.95 -3.94 -4.87
N TYR A 277 2.17 -4.25 -4.44
CA TYR A 277 2.69 -3.83 -3.15
C TYR A 277 3.82 -2.85 -3.35
N ASN A 278 3.52 -1.58 -3.08
CA ASN A 278 4.46 -0.48 -3.13
C ASN A 278 4.30 0.46 -1.95
N ALA A 279 5.38 1.13 -1.57
CA ALA A 279 5.44 2.16 -0.54
C ALA A 279 6.39 3.28 -0.95
N SER A 280 6.53 4.31 -0.12
CA SER A 280 7.52 5.38 -0.33
C SER A 280 8.95 4.86 -0.34
N GLU A 281 9.19 3.77 0.34
CA GLU A 281 10.48 3.09 0.52
C GLU A 281 10.89 2.24 -0.69
N GLY A 282 9.94 1.83 -1.53
CA GLY A 282 10.21 0.98 -2.68
C GLY A 282 8.97 0.31 -3.27
N PHE A 283 9.20 -0.49 -4.29
CA PHE A 283 8.19 -1.34 -4.91
C PHE A 283 8.57 -2.80 -4.66
N PHE A 284 7.70 -3.60 -4.06
CA PHE A 284 8.09 -4.89 -3.48
C PHE A 284 7.53 -6.10 -4.21
N ALA A 285 6.26 -6.07 -4.60
CA ALA A 285 5.62 -7.23 -5.19
C ALA A 285 4.49 -6.89 -6.18
N ILE A 286 4.23 -7.82 -7.10
CA ILE A 286 3.23 -7.68 -8.17
C ILE A 286 2.43 -8.98 -8.26
N GLN A 287 1.12 -8.88 -8.42
CA GLN A 287 0.29 -10.03 -8.81
C GLN A 287 0.75 -10.53 -10.19
N ASP A 288 1.15 -11.80 -10.27
CA ASP A 288 1.75 -12.40 -11.46
C ASP A 288 0.82 -13.38 -12.19
N SER A 289 -0.43 -13.52 -11.72
CA SER A 289 -1.43 -14.44 -12.30
C SER A 289 -2.83 -13.86 -12.26
N ASN A 290 -3.65 -14.13 -13.26
CA ASN A 290 -5.08 -13.77 -13.29
C ASN A 290 -5.90 -14.56 -12.25
N ASP A 291 -5.46 -15.78 -11.92
CA ASP A 291 -6.21 -16.73 -11.10
C ASP A 291 -5.84 -16.65 -9.60
N SER A 292 -4.90 -15.81 -9.23
CA SER A 292 -4.39 -15.71 -7.86
C SER A 292 -4.29 -14.26 -7.40
N SER A 293 -4.66 -14.01 -6.14
CA SER A 293 -4.43 -12.74 -5.44
C SER A 293 -3.10 -12.71 -4.68
N GLU A 294 -2.21 -13.66 -4.95
CA GLU A 294 -0.87 -13.69 -4.39
C GLU A 294 0.06 -12.77 -5.18
N LEU A 295 1.02 -12.17 -4.49
CA LEU A 295 1.96 -11.24 -5.09
C LEU A 295 3.34 -11.90 -5.19
N LEU A 296 3.91 -11.94 -6.40
CA LEU A 296 5.29 -12.33 -6.61
C LEU A 296 6.21 -11.30 -5.98
N LEU A 297 7.07 -11.71 -5.07
CA LEU A 297 8.09 -10.84 -4.47
C LEU A 297 9.19 -10.55 -5.50
N MET A 298 9.40 -9.28 -5.79
CA MET A 298 10.36 -8.83 -6.80
C MET A 298 11.76 -8.71 -6.19
N LEU A 299 12.70 -9.50 -6.67
CA LEU A 299 14.00 -9.68 -6.02
C LEU A 299 15.15 -8.88 -6.62
N ASP A 300 14.91 -8.20 -7.75
CA ASP A 300 15.93 -7.48 -8.51
C ASP A 300 15.65 -5.97 -8.67
N TYR A 301 14.92 -5.38 -7.70
CA TYR A 301 14.56 -3.95 -7.70
C TYR A 301 15.49 -3.08 -6.84
N GLY A 302 16.73 -3.51 -6.62
CA GLY A 302 17.65 -2.76 -5.77
C GLY A 302 17.29 -2.83 -4.28
N ILE A 303 16.50 -3.84 -3.86
CA ILE A 303 16.04 -4.06 -2.49
C ILE A 303 16.47 -5.43 -1.99
N PHE A 304 17.30 -5.45 -0.98
CA PHE A 304 17.64 -6.66 -0.23
C PHE A 304 16.66 -6.82 0.93
N TYR A 305 16.11 -8.03 1.10
CA TYR A 305 15.06 -8.33 2.05
C TYR A 305 15.57 -9.15 3.24
N GLU A 306 15.11 -8.76 4.43
CA GLU A 306 15.18 -9.51 5.67
C GLU A 306 13.82 -9.54 6.33
N PHE A 307 13.59 -10.49 7.23
CA PHE A 307 12.28 -10.73 7.82
C PHE A 307 12.39 -10.99 9.32
N ILE A 308 11.45 -10.45 10.09
CA ILE A 308 11.33 -10.73 11.51
C ILE A 308 10.04 -11.54 11.71
N PRO A 309 10.14 -12.84 12.14
CA PRO A 309 8.95 -13.62 12.45
C PRO A 309 8.11 -12.91 13.52
N MET A 310 6.79 -12.78 13.29
CA MET A 310 5.90 -12.04 14.19
C MET A 310 5.81 -12.66 15.58
N ASP A 311 6.00 -13.96 15.71
CA ASP A 311 6.10 -14.66 16.99
C ASP A 311 7.29 -14.23 17.86
N THR A 312 8.35 -13.65 17.26
CA THR A 312 9.52 -13.11 17.98
C THR A 312 9.62 -11.59 17.96
N PHE A 313 8.74 -10.91 17.18
CA PHE A 313 8.78 -9.46 17.00
C PHE A 313 8.64 -8.72 18.34
N GLY A 314 9.56 -7.77 18.60
CA GLY A 314 9.58 -6.97 19.84
C GLY A 314 10.00 -7.73 21.10
N LYS A 315 10.39 -9.01 21.01
CA LYS A 315 10.86 -9.82 22.15
C LYS A 315 12.39 -9.79 22.27
N LEU A 316 12.92 -10.09 23.45
CA LEU A 316 14.36 -10.17 23.71
C LEU A 316 15.10 -11.16 22.80
N ASN A 317 14.41 -12.20 22.34
CA ASN A 317 14.93 -13.22 21.44
C ASN A 317 14.52 -12.99 19.98
N GLN A 318 14.22 -11.74 19.61
CA GLN A 318 13.85 -11.39 18.23
C GLN A 318 14.88 -11.93 17.23
N LYS A 319 14.38 -12.64 16.24
CA LYS A 319 15.18 -13.15 15.13
C LYS A 319 15.02 -12.27 13.92
N ILE A 320 16.09 -12.12 13.15
CA ILE A 320 16.08 -11.46 11.84
C ILE A 320 16.71 -12.46 10.88
N ILE A 321 15.95 -12.83 9.86
CA ILE A 321 16.34 -13.90 8.94
C ILE A 321 16.34 -13.41 7.49
N PRO A 322 17.22 -13.94 6.63
CA PRO A 322 17.23 -13.66 5.20
C PRO A 322 16.09 -14.41 4.49
N LEU A 323 15.90 -14.09 3.21
CA LEU A 323 14.86 -14.70 2.37
C LEU A 323 14.94 -16.25 2.36
N ALA A 324 16.13 -16.82 2.37
CA ALA A 324 16.33 -18.27 2.34
C ALA A 324 15.75 -19.04 3.55
N GLU A 325 15.51 -18.34 4.67
CA GLU A 325 15.07 -18.95 5.93
C GLU A 325 13.59 -18.75 6.23
N VAL A 326 12.83 -18.09 5.33
CA VAL A 326 11.40 -17.89 5.52
C VAL A 326 10.62 -19.17 5.29
N GLU A 327 9.51 -19.32 5.99
CA GLU A 327 8.61 -20.47 5.90
C GLU A 327 7.24 -20.05 5.38
N PRO A 328 6.58 -20.88 4.56
CA PRO A 328 5.23 -20.59 4.11
C PRO A 328 4.22 -20.57 5.28
N ASN A 329 3.17 -19.78 5.12
CA ASN A 329 2.09 -19.59 6.08
C ASN A 329 2.48 -18.96 7.42
N LYS A 330 3.67 -18.37 7.54
CA LYS A 330 4.10 -17.57 8.69
C LYS A 330 4.06 -16.09 8.36
N ASN A 331 3.71 -15.26 9.36
CA ASN A 331 3.72 -13.81 9.28
C ASN A 331 5.09 -13.24 9.67
N TYR A 332 5.50 -12.22 8.93
CA TYR A 332 6.79 -11.55 9.11
C TYR A 332 6.65 -10.04 9.02
N ALA A 333 7.37 -9.31 9.86
CA ALA A 333 7.66 -7.91 9.62
C ALA A 333 8.80 -7.77 8.61
N VAL A 334 8.67 -6.82 7.69
CA VAL A 334 9.61 -6.63 6.58
C VAL A 334 10.70 -5.64 6.94
N VAL A 335 11.95 -6.04 6.74
CA VAL A 335 13.15 -5.21 6.86
C VAL A 335 13.80 -5.12 5.48
N ILE A 336 14.19 -3.92 5.06
CA ILE A 336 14.78 -3.69 3.74
C ILE A 336 16.09 -2.96 3.80
N THR A 337 16.95 -3.27 2.85
CA THR A 337 18.12 -2.47 2.49
C THR A 337 18.00 -2.07 1.03
N THR A 338 18.06 -0.75 0.72
CA THR A 338 17.72 -0.24 -0.60
C THR A 338 18.85 0.53 -1.27
N ASN A 339 18.77 0.64 -2.60
CA ASN A 339 19.62 1.50 -3.42
C ASN A 339 19.30 3.01 -3.29
N ALA A 340 18.48 3.40 -2.31
CA ALA A 340 18.30 4.78 -1.84
C ALA A 340 18.97 5.03 -0.48
N GLY A 341 19.66 4.02 0.07
CA GLY A 341 20.41 4.14 1.31
C GLY A 341 19.62 3.88 2.59
N LEU A 342 18.46 3.26 2.52
CA LEU A 342 17.80 2.70 3.70
C LEU A 342 18.51 1.38 4.05
N TRP A 343 19.22 1.35 5.18
CA TRP A 343 20.01 0.20 5.63
C TRP A 343 19.30 -0.51 6.76
N ARG A 344 18.92 -1.79 6.51
CA ARG A 344 18.16 -2.65 7.43
C ARG A 344 16.97 -1.92 8.07
N TYR A 345 16.23 -1.21 7.25
CA TYR A 345 15.12 -0.36 7.67
C TYR A 345 13.85 -1.19 7.89
N LEU A 346 13.27 -1.09 9.09
CA LEU A 346 11.98 -1.69 9.43
C LEU A 346 10.85 -0.83 8.85
N ILE A 347 10.22 -1.29 7.76
CA ILE A 347 9.13 -0.55 7.08
C ILE A 347 7.92 -0.40 8.00
N GLY A 348 7.66 -1.42 8.81
CA GLY A 348 6.47 -1.51 9.65
C GLY A 348 5.30 -2.24 8.99
N ASP A 349 5.48 -2.80 7.80
CA ASP A 349 4.49 -3.67 7.16
C ASP A 349 4.71 -5.13 7.55
N THR A 350 3.63 -5.90 7.57
CA THR A 350 3.66 -7.35 7.78
C THR A 350 3.14 -8.08 6.56
N ILE A 351 3.81 -9.19 6.26
CA ILE A 351 3.48 -10.07 5.14
C ILE A 351 3.45 -11.52 5.60
N ARG A 352 2.76 -12.34 4.83
CA ARG A 352 2.80 -13.80 4.96
C ARG A 352 3.26 -14.40 3.64
N PHE A 353 4.26 -15.30 3.68
CA PHE A 353 4.62 -16.08 2.52
C PHE A 353 3.55 -17.14 2.25
N THR A 354 3.03 -17.17 1.04
CA THR A 354 2.08 -18.20 0.56
C THR A 354 2.82 -19.30 -0.19
N SER A 355 3.98 -18.96 -0.78
CA SER A 355 4.89 -19.89 -1.46
C SER A 355 6.33 -19.41 -1.26
N VAL A 356 7.28 -20.34 -1.30
CA VAL A 356 8.73 -20.08 -1.32
C VAL A 356 9.40 -20.54 -2.61
N ASN A 357 8.64 -21.06 -3.57
CA ASN A 357 9.13 -21.46 -4.90
C ASN A 357 8.02 -21.29 -5.96
N PRO A 358 7.94 -20.12 -6.62
CA PRO A 358 8.64 -18.88 -6.32
C PRO A 358 8.14 -18.22 -5.03
N TYR A 359 8.86 -17.21 -4.55
CA TYR A 359 8.44 -16.47 -3.38
C TYR A 359 7.21 -15.60 -3.67
N ARG A 360 6.07 -15.99 -3.13
CA ARG A 360 4.82 -15.22 -3.19
C ARG A 360 4.36 -14.85 -1.80
N ILE A 361 3.77 -13.68 -1.70
CA ILE A 361 3.34 -13.09 -0.44
C ILE A 361 1.90 -12.60 -0.49
N LYS A 362 1.33 -12.41 0.69
CA LYS A 362 0.16 -11.57 0.95
C LYS A 362 0.51 -10.52 1.99
N ILE A 363 0.01 -9.31 1.82
CA ILE A 363 0.13 -8.25 2.82
C ILE A 363 -0.89 -8.58 3.92
N THR A 364 -0.44 -8.65 5.18
CA THR A 364 -1.28 -9.00 6.32
C THR A 364 -1.62 -7.81 7.21
N GLY A 365 -0.88 -6.70 7.06
CA GLY A 365 -1.14 -5.48 7.82
C GLY A 365 0.12 -4.70 8.15
N ARG A 366 0.17 -4.15 9.35
CA ARG A 366 1.33 -3.38 9.84
C ARG A 366 1.70 -3.80 11.28
N THR A 367 2.98 -3.70 11.62
CA THR A 367 3.50 -4.00 12.96
C THR A 367 2.88 -3.14 14.07
N LYS A 368 2.39 -1.95 13.71
CA LYS A 368 1.70 -1.00 14.61
C LYS A 368 0.19 -0.90 14.34
N HIS A 369 -0.34 -1.58 13.33
CA HIS A 369 -1.76 -1.67 12.98
C HIS A 369 -2.26 -3.10 13.18
N HIS A 370 -2.05 -3.61 14.36
CA HIS A 370 -2.69 -4.80 14.90
C HIS A 370 -3.25 -4.43 16.28
N ILE A 371 -4.25 -5.12 16.72
CA ILE A 371 -4.71 -5.04 18.10
C ILE A 371 -4.21 -6.29 18.82
N ASN A 372 -3.42 -6.07 19.85
CA ASN A 372 -2.89 -7.12 20.70
C ASN A 372 -2.86 -6.66 22.16
N VAL A 373 -3.94 -6.04 22.61
CA VAL A 373 -4.05 -5.50 23.98
C VAL A 373 -4.36 -6.61 24.99
N PHE A 374 -5.03 -7.66 24.53
CA PHE A 374 -5.49 -8.79 25.35
C PHE A 374 -4.81 -10.12 24.95
N GLY A 375 -3.82 -10.08 24.04
CA GLY A 375 -3.15 -11.24 23.47
C GLY A 375 -3.91 -11.88 22.31
N GLU A 376 -4.74 -11.11 21.60
CA GLU A 376 -5.58 -11.54 20.48
C GLU A 376 -4.90 -11.47 19.13
N GLU A 377 -3.78 -10.79 18.99
CA GLU A 377 -2.97 -10.63 17.77
C GLU A 377 -3.80 -10.42 16.49
N LEU A 378 -4.85 -9.57 16.58
CA LEU A 378 -5.77 -9.34 15.47
C LEU A 378 -5.12 -8.45 14.40
N MET A 379 -4.97 -8.98 13.19
CA MET A 379 -4.38 -8.30 12.04
C MET A 379 -5.45 -7.66 11.13
N VAL A 380 -5.07 -6.66 10.34
CA VAL A 380 -5.96 -6.01 9.36
C VAL A 380 -6.56 -7.03 8.39
N GLU A 381 -5.80 -8.04 7.96
CA GLU A 381 -6.30 -9.12 7.09
C GLU A 381 -7.50 -9.84 7.71
N ASN A 382 -7.46 -10.10 9.04
CA ASN A 382 -8.58 -10.74 9.73
C ASN A 382 -9.83 -9.85 9.68
N THR A 383 -9.66 -8.55 9.96
CA THR A 383 -10.78 -7.60 9.99
C THR A 383 -11.37 -7.35 8.61
N ASP A 384 -10.54 -7.20 7.57
CA ASP A 384 -10.99 -7.00 6.19
C ASP A 384 -11.79 -8.22 5.69
N THR A 385 -11.30 -9.44 5.96
CA THR A 385 -11.99 -10.67 5.60
C THR A 385 -13.31 -10.84 6.36
N ALA A 386 -13.33 -10.53 7.66
CA ALA A 386 -14.52 -10.63 8.48
C ALA A 386 -15.60 -9.62 8.04
N ILE A 387 -15.20 -8.38 7.70
CA ILE A 387 -16.10 -7.36 7.13
C ILE A 387 -16.68 -7.85 5.81
N ALA A 388 -15.86 -8.40 4.91
CA ALA A 388 -16.33 -8.91 3.62
C ALA A 388 -17.42 -9.98 3.79
N ARG A 389 -17.22 -10.93 4.72
CA ARG A 389 -18.22 -11.97 5.06
C ARG A 389 -19.51 -11.36 5.63
N ALA A 390 -19.39 -10.39 6.54
CA ALA A 390 -20.55 -9.73 7.12
C ALA A 390 -21.33 -8.90 6.08
N CYS A 391 -20.62 -8.24 5.17
CA CYS A 391 -21.23 -7.52 4.03
C CYS A 391 -21.99 -8.45 3.09
N GLU A 392 -21.40 -9.59 2.72
CA GLU A 392 -22.02 -10.60 1.86
C GLU A 392 -23.30 -11.14 2.49
N ALA A 393 -23.26 -11.52 3.76
CA ALA A 393 -24.40 -12.12 4.48
C ALA A 393 -25.55 -11.15 4.76
N THR A 394 -25.29 -9.83 4.78
CA THR A 394 -26.31 -8.80 5.08
C THR A 394 -26.66 -7.94 3.87
N GLY A 395 -26.02 -8.16 2.71
CA GLY A 395 -26.26 -7.40 1.48
C GLY A 395 -25.85 -5.93 1.57
N THR A 396 -24.93 -5.59 2.47
CA THR A 396 -24.46 -4.20 2.69
C THR A 396 -23.06 -3.98 2.11
N GLN A 397 -22.59 -2.73 2.17
CA GLN A 397 -21.24 -2.34 1.75
C GLN A 397 -20.64 -1.38 2.75
N VAL A 398 -19.40 -1.63 3.14
CA VAL A 398 -18.59 -0.77 4.00
C VAL A 398 -17.75 0.15 3.13
N LEU A 399 -17.71 1.44 3.47
CA LEU A 399 -16.85 2.45 2.85
C LEU A 399 -15.51 2.55 3.57
N ASP A 400 -15.55 2.67 4.90
CA ASP A 400 -14.35 2.73 5.72
C ASP A 400 -14.64 2.27 7.16
N TYR A 401 -13.60 1.97 7.94
CA TYR A 401 -13.72 1.59 9.34
C TYR A 401 -12.43 1.82 10.12
N THR A 402 -12.57 1.95 11.43
CA THR A 402 -11.47 1.89 12.39
C THR A 402 -11.88 1.12 13.63
N VAL A 403 -10.89 0.50 14.29
CA VAL A 403 -11.09 -0.31 15.48
C VAL A 403 -10.08 0.09 16.56
N ALA A 404 -10.54 0.20 17.79
CA ALA A 404 -9.70 0.43 18.94
C ALA A 404 -10.17 -0.39 20.14
N PRO A 405 -9.30 -0.69 21.14
CA PRO A 405 -9.68 -1.45 22.30
C PRO A 405 -10.54 -0.62 23.27
N ILE A 406 -11.51 -1.26 23.90
CA ILE A 406 -12.07 -0.85 25.19
C ILE A 406 -11.26 -1.57 26.25
N PHE A 407 -10.45 -0.84 27.00
CA PHE A 407 -9.58 -1.43 28.02
C PHE A 407 -10.37 -2.02 29.19
N MET A 408 -9.80 -3.03 29.83
CA MET A 408 -10.35 -3.57 31.07
C MET A 408 -10.27 -2.53 32.19
N ASP A 409 -11.33 -2.36 32.92
CA ASP A 409 -11.35 -1.50 34.11
C ASP A 409 -11.94 -2.27 35.31
N GLY A 410 -11.12 -2.54 36.30
CA GLY A 410 -11.49 -3.30 37.48
C GLY A 410 -12.02 -4.70 37.17
N LYS A 411 -13.35 -4.91 37.29
CA LYS A 411 -14.03 -6.17 36.97
C LYS A 411 -14.60 -6.22 35.56
N GLU A 412 -14.55 -5.11 34.83
CA GLU A 412 -15.08 -5.03 33.46
C GLU A 412 -14.09 -5.64 32.49
N LYS A 413 -14.60 -6.47 31.58
CA LYS A 413 -13.81 -7.12 30.52
C LYS A 413 -13.56 -6.15 29.39
N GLY A 414 -12.46 -6.38 28.64
CA GLY A 414 -12.19 -5.62 27.44
C GLY A 414 -13.14 -5.94 26.29
N ALA A 415 -13.11 -5.10 25.26
CA ALA A 415 -13.79 -5.34 24.00
C ALA A 415 -13.05 -4.61 22.87
N HIS A 416 -13.39 -4.92 21.61
CA HIS A 416 -13.05 -4.08 20.48
C HIS A 416 -14.22 -3.16 20.14
N GLU A 417 -13.95 -1.87 20.04
CA GLU A 417 -14.92 -0.87 19.58
C GLU A 417 -14.64 -0.50 18.12
N TRP A 418 -15.67 -0.58 17.31
CA TRP A 418 -15.66 -0.36 15.88
C TRP A 418 -16.47 0.88 15.53
N ILE A 419 -15.95 1.69 14.62
CA ILE A 419 -16.71 2.71 13.89
C ILE A 419 -16.68 2.31 12.43
N ILE A 420 -17.86 2.10 11.82
CA ILE A 420 -17.99 1.65 10.43
C ILE A 420 -18.86 2.62 9.66
N GLU A 421 -18.33 3.16 8.56
CA GLU A 421 -19.08 3.93 7.57
C GLU A 421 -19.62 2.99 6.50
N PHE A 422 -20.94 2.90 6.41
CA PHE A 422 -21.62 2.08 5.41
C PHE A 422 -22.02 2.93 4.19
N LYS A 423 -21.97 2.36 3.00
CA LYS A 423 -22.61 2.92 1.81
C LYS A 423 -24.14 2.84 1.93
N CYS A 424 -24.63 1.69 2.42
CA CYS A 424 -26.02 1.45 2.79
C CYS A 424 -26.00 0.73 4.13
N ILE A 425 -26.61 1.33 5.13
CA ILE A 425 -26.71 0.72 6.48
C ILE A 425 -27.47 -0.61 6.37
N PRO A 426 -26.98 -1.71 6.94
CA PRO A 426 -27.69 -2.99 6.93
C PRO A 426 -29.06 -2.85 7.62
N GLN A 427 -30.08 -3.57 7.15
CA GLN A 427 -31.40 -3.57 7.76
C GLN A 427 -31.36 -4.07 9.22
N ASP A 428 -30.44 -5.00 9.50
CA ASP A 428 -30.20 -5.55 10.83
C ASP A 428 -28.70 -5.37 11.17
N VAL A 429 -28.40 -4.31 11.89
CA VAL A 429 -27.02 -3.98 12.36
C VAL A 429 -26.52 -5.01 13.36
N GLU A 430 -27.39 -5.57 14.19
CA GLU A 430 -27.02 -6.60 15.18
C GLU A 430 -26.63 -7.92 14.49
N LYS A 431 -27.33 -8.28 13.44
CA LYS A 431 -26.95 -9.43 12.59
C LYS A 431 -25.59 -9.22 11.96
N PHE A 432 -25.32 -8.02 11.40
CA PHE A 432 -23.99 -7.68 10.85
C PHE A 432 -22.90 -7.81 11.93
N ARG A 433 -23.12 -7.23 13.10
CA ARG A 433 -22.20 -7.28 14.25
C ARG A 433 -21.88 -8.73 14.67
N THR A 434 -22.92 -9.56 14.77
CA THR A 434 -22.77 -10.97 15.15
C THR A 434 -21.93 -11.74 14.15
N ILE A 435 -22.23 -11.61 12.84
CA ILE A 435 -21.46 -12.28 11.77
C ILE A 435 -20.01 -11.77 11.72
N LEU A 436 -19.79 -10.48 11.97
CA LEU A 436 -18.45 -9.90 12.03
C LEU A 436 -17.65 -10.53 13.18
N ASP A 437 -18.21 -10.61 14.39
CA ASP A 437 -17.55 -11.21 15.58
C ASP A 437 -17.27 -12.72 15.38
N GLU A 438 -18.24 -13.48 14.88
CA GLU A 438 -18.09 -14.90 14.57
C GLU A 438 -17.02 -15.14 13.47
N SER A 439 -17.00 -14.28 12.46
CA SER A 439 -16.00 -14.36 11.40
C SER A 439 -14.59 -14.09 11.92
N LEU A 440 -14.42 -13.12 12.82
CA LEU A 440 -13.14 -12.84 13.48
C LEU A 440 -12.66 -14.03 14.30
N GLN A 441 -13.56 -14.67 15.08
CA GLN A 441 -13.25 -15.90 15.82
C GLN A 441 -12.80 -17.03 14.88
N ALA A 442 -13.49 -17.23 13.77
CA ALA A 442 -13.14 -18.26 12.80
C ALA A 442 -11.81 -17.99 12.04
N LEU A 443 -11.35 -16.74 11.98
CA LEU A 443 -10.15 -16.32 11.24
C LEU A 443 -8.91 -16.18 12.12
N ASN A 444 -9.10 -16.07 13.45
CA ASN A 444 -8.00 -15.81 14.37
C ASN A 444 -8.23 -16.60 15.67
N SER A 445 -7.39 -17.63 15.88
CA SER A 445 -7.47 -18.54 17.02
C SER A 445 -7.23 -17.84 18.38
N ASP A 446 -6.39 -16.79 18.40
CA ASP A 446 -6.11 -16.05 19.62
C ASP A 446 -7.29 -15.16 20.00
N TYR A 447 -7.94 -14.53 19.00
CA TYR A 447 -9.19 -13.82 19.22
C TYR A 447 -10.31 -14.78 19.66
N GLU A 448 -10.46 -15.95 19.03
CA GLU A 448 -11.41 -17.00 19.43
C GLU A 448 -11.20 -17.39 20.90
N ALA A 449 -9.96 -17.70 21.30
CA ALA A 449 -9.62 -18.06 22.67
C ALA A 449 -9.99 -16.97 23.69
N LYS A 450 -9.80 -15.69 23.36
CA LYS A 450 -10.18 -14.55 24.23
C LYS A 450 -11.69 -14.33 24.28
N ARG A 451 -12.40 -14.65 23.19
CA ARG A 451 -13.86 -14.57 23.09
C ARG A 451 -14.57 -15.77 23.73
N TYR A 452 -13.87 -16.91 23.91
CA TYR A 452 -14.46 -18.14 24.46
C TYR A 452 -15.17 -17.89 25.80
N ASN A 453 -16.47 -18.16 25.86
CA ASN A 453 -17.36 -17.86 27.02
C ASN A 453 -17.22 -16.41 27.53
N ASN A 454 -16.82 -15.47 26.71
CA ASN A 454 -16.51 -14.10 27.08
C ASN A 454 -15.51 -14.02 28.26
N MET A 455 -14.54 -14.91 28.35
CA MET A 455 -13.60 -14.95 29.47
C MET A 455 -12.77 -13.69 29.63
N THR A 456 -12.23 -13.18 28.52
CA THR A 456 -11.36 -12.01 28.50
C THR A 456 -11.95 -10.85 27.70
N LEU A 457 -12.56 -11.13 26.55
CA LEU A 457 -13.18 -10.16 25.68
C LEU A 457 -14.70 -10.32 25.63
N ASN A 458 -15.41 -9.22 25.77
CA ASN A 458 -16.83 -9.12 25.46
C ASN A 458 -17.04 -9.13 23.92
N PRO A 459 -18.28 -9.36 23.43
CA PRO A 459 -18.63 -9.11 22.05
C PRO A 459 -18.20 -7.71 21.60
N LEU A 460 -17.79 -7.59 20.33
CA LEU A 460 -17.40 -6.30 19.79
C LEU A 460 -18.55 -5.27 19.87
N VAL A 461 -18.18 -4.01 20.09
CA VAL A 461 -19.10 -2.86 20.09
C VAL A 461 -19.03 -2.23 18.70
N LEU A 462 -20.18 -2.03 18.04
CA LEU A 462 -20.26 -1.46 16.70
C LEU A 462 -21.00 -0.13 16.73
N ASN A 463 -20.35 0.92 16.25
CA ASN A 463 -20.91 2.25 16.03
C ASN A 463 -21.06 2.48 14.53
N VAL A 464 -22.25 2.85 14.09
CA VAL A 464 -22.51 3.24 12.72
C VAL A 464 -22.08 4.70 12.53
N ALA A 465 -21.13 4.93 11.63
CA ALA A 465 -20.69 6.27 11.28
C ALA A 465 -21.74 7.01 10.44
N ARG A 466 -21.88 8.33 10.65
CA ARG A 466 -22.62 9.15 9.72
C ARG A 466 -21.95 9.17 8.32
N PRO A 467 -22.70 9.45 7.25
CA PRO A 467 -22.09 9.59 5.92
C PRO A 467 -20.96 10.61 5.90
N LYS A 468 -19.87 10.28 5.20
CA LYS A 468 -18.65 11.11 5.02
C LYS A 468 -17.86 11.41 6.30
N LEU A 469 -18.08 10.72 7.41
CA LEU A 469 -17.34 10.96 8.67
C LEU A 469 -15.82 10.84 8.47
N PHE A 470 -15.36 9.78 7.82
CA PHE A 470 -13.94 9.54 7.56
C PHE A 470 -13.35 10.56 6.58
N TYR A 471 -14.11 10.96 5.57
CA TYR A 471 -13.73 11.99 4.63
C TYR A 471 -13.57 13.36 5.34
N ASP A 472 -14.54 13.76 6.16
CA ASP A 472 -14.52 15.01 6.90
C ASP A 472 -13.32 15.07 7.87
N TRP A 473 -13.04 13.96 8.55
CA TRP A 473 -11.86 13.86 9.42
C TRP A 473 -10.55 14.05 8.64
N LEU A 474 -10.41 13.42 7.47
CA LEU A 474 -9.24 13.62 6.60
C LEU A 474 -9.12 15.06 6.13
N LYS A 475 -10.25 15.71 5.83
CA LYS A 475 -10.31 17.12 5.42
C LYS A 475 -9.83 18.05 6.54
N GLU A 476 -10.30 17.87 7.77
CA GLU A 476 -9.87 18.67 8.93
C GLU A 476 -8.38 18.51 9.26
N GLN A 477 -7.80 17.37 8.92
CA GLN A 477 -6.38 17.11 9.13
C GLN A 477 -5.49 17.54 7.96
N ASP A 478 -6.01 18.26 6.97
CA ASP A 478 -5.32 18.63 5.71
C ASP A 478 -4.72 17.39 4.99
N LYS A 479 -5.41 16.26 5.04
CA LYS A 479 -4.95 14.96 4.52
C LYS A 479 -5.75 14.46 3.32
N LEU A 480 -6.58 15.29 2.70
CA LEU A 480 -7.32 14.93 1.49
C LEU A 480 -6.40 14.83 0.27
N GLY A 481 -6.69 13.86 -0.59
CA GLY A 481 -6.03 13.71 -1.89
C GLY A 481 -4.62 13.14 -1.86
N GLY A 482 -4.10 12.73 -0.68
CA GLY A 482 -2.84 12.04 -0.51
C GLY A 482 -3.03 10.55 -0.21
N GLN A 483 -1.94 9.86 0.12
CA GLN A 483 -1.98 8.46 0.59
C GLN A 483 -2.39 8.34 2.07
N HIS A 484 -3.01 9.38 2.63
CA HIS A 484 -3.37 9.42 4.04
C HIS A 484 -4.59 8.53 4.32
N LYS A 485 -4.52 7.80 5.43
CA LYS A 485 -5.55 6.85 5.87
C LYS A 485 -5.68 6.92 7.38
N ILE A 486 -6.90 6.70 7.86
CA ILE A 486 -7.10 6.38 9.26
C ILE A 486 -6.61 4.95 9.50
N PRO A 487 -5.84 4.68 10.56
CA PRO A 487 -5.46 3.31 10.91
C PRO A 487 -6.71 2.44 11.12
N ARG A 488 -6.79 1.33 10.40
CA ARG A 488 -7.90 0.37 10.55
C ARG A 488 -7.91 -0.28 11.91
N LEU A 489 -6.72 -0.59 12.43
CA LEU A 489 -6.52 -1.14 13.76
C LEU A 489 -5.55 -0.27 14.55
N SER A 490 -5.86 0.00 15.80
CA SER A 490 -4.99 0.76 16.70
C SER A 490 -5.07 0.19 18.11
N ASN A 491 -3.92 0.03 18.77
CA ASN A 491 -3.88 -0.27 20.21
C ASN A 491 -4.23 0.95 21.08
N GLU A 492 -4.37 2.13 20.46
CA GLU A 492 -4.74 3.39 21.10
C GLU A 492 -6.11 3.86 20.60
N ARG A 493 -6.86 4.52 21.46
CA ARG A 493 -8.22 4.99 21.15
C ARG A 493 -8.28 6.35 20.43
N ARG A 494 -7.15 7.02 20.25
CA ARG A 494 -7.07 8.42 19.76
C ARG A 494 -7.91 8.68 18.51
N TYR A 495 -7.76 7.86 17.48
CA TYR A 495 -8.48 8.06 16.22
C TYR A 495 -9.98 7.81 16.35
N LEU A 496 -10.33 6.76 17.07
CA LEU A 496 -11.71 6.40 17.33
C LEU A 496 -12.43 7.50 18.12
N GLU A 497 -11.80 8.06 19.15
CA GLU A 497 -12.38 9.15 19.94
C GLU A 497 -12.53 10.45 19.12
N GLN A 498 -11.58 10.77 18.26
CA GLN A 498 -11.71 11.92 17.35
C GLN A 498 -12.92 11.78 16.43
N LEU A 499 -13.12 10.62 15.82
CA LEU A 499 -14.28 10.34 14.97
C LEU A 499 -15.60 10.40 15.76
N LYS A 500 -15.64 9.86 16.99
CA LYS A 500 -16.82 9.93 17.84
C LYS A 500 -17.19 11.38 18.16
N ASN A 501 -16.22 12.23 18.51
CA ASN A 501 -16.46 13.65 18.80
C ASN A 501 -17.03 14.38 17.57
N MET A 502 -16.45 14.17 16.39
CA MET A 502 -16.96 14.75 15.14
C MET A 502 -18.37 14.25 14.76
N GLN A 503 -18.70 13.02 15.12
CA GLN A 503 -20.04 12.47 14.90
C GLN A 503 -21.08 13.17 15.77
N VAL A 504 -20.76 13.49 17.01
CA VAL A 504 -21.65 14.23 17.93
C VAL A 504 -21.82 15.68 17.49
N GLU A 505 -20.76 16.37 17.10
CA GLU A 505 -20.80 17.75 16.63
C GLU A 505 -21.63 17.88 15.34
N GLY A 506 -21.49 16.93 14.41
CA GLY A 506 -22.29 16.89 13.17
C GLY A 506 -23.79 16.66 13.39
N SER A 507 -24.21 16.03 14.47
CA SER A 507 -25.63 15.87 14.84
C SER A 507 -26.24 17.14 15.43
N LEU A 508 -25.42 18.01 16.04
CA LEU A 508 -25.88 19.30 16.61
C LEU A 508 -26.03 20.40 15.53
N SER A 509 -25.40 20.24 14.36
CA SER A 509 -25.46 21.23 13.28
C SER A 509 -26.60 21.02 12.28
N THR A 510 -27.35 19.93 12.36
CA THR A 510 -28.50 19.62 11.49
C THR A 510 -29.86 20.07 12.05
N ASP A 511 -29.86 20.66 13.24
CA ASP A 511 -31.09 21.18 13.89
C ASP A 511 -31.20 22.71 13.89
N ILE A 512 -30.60 23.41 12.89
CA ILE A 512 -30.76 24.86 12.67
C ILE A 512 -31.32 25.15 11.28
#